data_e32485045bbaeeeae22fe86f586bfb84
#
_entry.id   e32485045bbaeeeae22fe86f586bfb84
#
_cell.length_a   1.000
_cell.length_b   1.000
_cell.length_c   1.000
_cell.angle_alpha   90.00
_cell.angle_beta   90.00
_cell.angle_gamma   90.00
#
_symmetry.space_group_name_H-M   'P 1'
#
loop_
_entity.id
_entity.type
_entity.pdbx_description
1 polymer ?
#
loop_
_entity_poly.entity_id
_entity_poly.type
_entity_poly.pdbx_seq_one_letter_code
_entity_poly.pdbx_strand_id
1 'polypeptide(L)'
;MKKFRKIESMLQEHILNKFFSIEGKVATLKLVYDTFAELVHPNFGDEHTEKLNDKLFSDIKEAIEILPRRYKLNIEIVIKDFGEYSREECEKIILQNVYLSVYLAWKSGNRHLWSGLALIGIGAVVLIVSYFLHSAEYDILFDIVNISGTLCVWEGANKAFLERNFELKATRKIRKVIQNIVVTTDA
;
A
#
# COMPACT_ATOMS: atom_id res chain seq x y z
N MET A 1 6.29 3.78 33.10
CA MET A 1 5.34 3.80 31.96
C MET A 1 4.85 5.20 31.58
N LYS A 2 4.39 6.10 32.48
CA LYS A 2 3.90 7.45 32.14
C LYS A 2 4.95 8.33 31.44
N LYS A 3 6.22 8.27 31.87
CA LYS A 3 7.32 9.09 31.31
C LYS A 3 7.66 8.70 29.86
N PHE A 4 7.59 7.41 29.52
CA PHE A 4 7.83 6.90 28.16
C PHE A 4 6.74 7.38 27.20
N ARG A 5 5.46 7.29 27.57
CA ARG A 5 4.33 7.79 26.77
C ARG A 5 4.42 9.30 26.49
N LYS A 6 4.92 10.08 27.45
CA LYS A 6 5.10 11.53 27.27
C LYS A 6 6.20 11.84 26.28
N ILE A 7 7.33 11.13 26.32
CA ILE A 7 8.42 11.27 25.35
C ILE A 7 7.96 10.85 23.96
N GLU A 8 7.26 9.74 23.85
CA GLU A 8 6.70 9.24 22.59
C GLU A 8 5.71 10.24 21.96
N SER A 9 4.83 10.85 22.75
CA SER A 9 3.90 11.86 22.26
C SER A 9 4.60 13.15 21.80
N MET A 10 5.65 13.60 22.50
CA MET A 10 6.44 14.78 22.11
C MET A 10 7.25 14.53 20.84
N LEU A 11 7.86 13.36 20.70
CA LEU A 11 8.57 12.94 19.49
C LEU A 11 7.62 12.85 18.28
N GLN A 12 6.46 12.27 18.50
CA GLN A 12 5.43 12.14 17.47
C GLN A 12 4.92 13.51 17.01
N GLU A 13 4.69 14.44 17.94
CA GLU A 13 4.27 15.82 17.64
C GLU A 13 5.36 16.61 16.90
N HIS A 14 6.62 16.46 17.30
CA HIS A 14 7.75 17.07 16.60
C HIS A 14 7.91 16.56 15.17
N ILE A 15 7.81 15.24 14.95
CA ILE A 15 7.87 14.63 13.62
C ILE A 15 6.70 15.13 12.77
N LEU A 16 5.48 15.15 13.34
CA LEU A 16 4.30 15.60 12.61
C LEU A 16 4.44 17.05 12.15
N ASN A 17 4.88 17.96 13.02
CA ASN A 17 5.04 19.38 12.67
C ASN A 17 6.17 19.63 11.67
N LYS A 18 7.13 18.69 11.53
CA LYS A 18 8.20 18.77 10.53
C LYS A 18 7.72 18.41 9.12
N PHE A 19 6.81 17.45 9.00
CA PHE A 19 6.36 16.94 7.71
C PHE A 19 5.00 17.47 7.27
N PHE A 20 4.18 17.98 8.21
CA PHE A 20 2.81 18.39 7.94
C PHE A 20 2.53 19.77 8.51
N SER A 21 1.77 20.56 7.77
CA SER A 21 1.05 21.70 8.32
C SER A 21 -0.27 21.21 8.92
N ILE A 22 -0.46 21.39 10.24
CA ILE A 22 -1.62 20.83 10.95
C ILE A 22 -2.57 21.96 11.32
N GLU A 23 -3.78 21.91 10.77
CA GLU A 23 -4.89 22.79 11.10
C GLU A 23 -6.06 21.97 11.67
N GLY A 24 -6.24 22.02 12.98
CA GLY A 24 -7.30 21.27 13.67
C GLY A 24 -7.15 19.76 13.50
N LYS A 25 -8.02 19.15 12.69
CA LYS A 25 -7.98 17.69 12.36
C LYS A 25 -7.47 17.39 10.97
N VAL A 26 -6.99 18.40 10.25
CA VAL A 26 -6.45 18.25 8.90
C VAL A 26 -4.94 18.44 8.95
N ALA A 27 -4.21 17.50 8.38
CA ALA A 27 -2.78 17.56 8.19
C ALA A 27 -2.52 17.71 6.68
N THR A 28 -1.86 18.77 6.29
CA THR A 28 -1.50 19.03 4.89
C THR A 28 -0.04 18.68 4.66
N LEU A 29 0.21 17.77 3.74
CA LEU A 29 1.54 17.44 3.23
C LEU A 29 1.80 18.29 2.00
N LYS A 30 2.81 19.15 2.06
CA LYS A 30 3.25 19.95 0.91
C LYS A 30 4.46 19.25 0.26
N LEU A 31 4.29 18.81 -0.99
CA LEU A 31 5.35 18.25 -1.81
C LEU A 31 5.72 19.27 -2.89
N VAL A 32 6.99 19.67 -2.94
CA VAL A 32 7.48 20.67 -3.88
C VAL A 32 8.41 20.00 -4.88
N TYR A 33 8.12 20.21 -6.17
CA TYR A 33 8.93 19.74 -7.29
C TYR A 33 9.31 20.93 -8.17
N ASP A 34 10.54 20.95 -8.64
CA ASP A 34 11.01 22.05 -9.50
C ASP A 34 10.39 21.94 -10.91
N THR A 35 10.30 20.75 -11.45
CA THR A 35 9.70 20.51 -12.76
C THR A 35 8.73 19.32 -12.74
N PHE A 36 7.72 19.33 -13.61
CA PHE A 36 6.84 18.18 -13.79
C PHE A 36 7.58 16.96 -14.34
N ALA A 37 8.63 17.18 -15.12
CA ALA A 37 9.48 16.11 -15.66
C ALA A 37 10.14 15.25 -14.56
N GLU A 38 10.35 15.77 -13.35
CA GLU A 38 10.87 14.97 -12.23
C GLU A 38 9.87 13.90 -11.75
N LEU A 39 8.59 14.14 -12.00
CA LEU A 39 7.50 13.22 -11.62
C LEU A 39 7.23 12.17 -12.71
N VAL A 40 7.63 12.41 -13.93
CA VAL A 40 7.38 11.53 -15.08
C VAL A 40 8.54 10.58 -15.30
N HIS A 41 8.27 9.32 -15.61
CA HIS A 41 9.30 8.33 -15.89
C HIS A 41 9.80 8.48 -17.33
N PRO A 42 11.11 8.76 -17.57
CA PRO A 42 11.63 9.12 -18.88
C PRO A 42 11.55 8.03 -19.96
N ASN A 43 11.19 6.80 -19.62
CA ASN A 43 11.21 5.63 -20.51
C ASN A 43 9.83 5.03 -20.81
N PHE A 44 8.75 5.68 -20.44
CA PHE A 44 7.38 5.23 -20.72
C PHE A 44 6.69 6.29 -21.59
N GLY A 45 6.98 6.27 -22.87
CA GLY A 45 6.34 7.13 -23.86
C GLY A 45 5.74 6.33 -25.00
N ASP A 46 4.58 5.73 -24.79
CA ASP A 46 3.56 5.74 -25.84
C ASP A 46 2.77 7.04 -25.65
N GLU A 47 2.45 7.74 -26.72
CA GLU A 47 1.94 9.11 -26.79
C GLU A 47 0.74 9.48 -25.87
N HIS A 48 0.25 8.60 -25.00
CA HIS A 48 -0.94 8.83 -24.17
C HIS A 48 -0.90 8.28 -22.74
N THR A 49 0.19 7.67 -22.27
CA THR A 49 0.24 7.14 -20.88
C THR A 49 1.57 7.45 -20.20
N GLU A 50 1.67 8.65 -19.67
CA GLU A 50 2.80 9.01 -18.84
C GLU A 50 2.69 8.31 -17.47
N LYS A 51 3.72 7.53 -17.16
CA LYS A 51 3.84 6.87 -15.87
C LYS A 51 4.60 7.77 -14.91
N LEU A 52 4.01 8.03 -13.75
CA LEU A 52 4.70 8.76 -12.69
C LEU A 52 5.80 7.89 -12.05
N ASN A 53 6.84 8.57 -11.61
CA ASN A 53 7.93 7.97 -10.85
C ASN A 53 7.42 7.43 -9.50
N ASP A 54 7.99 6.33 -9.04
CA ASP A 54 7.64 5.69 -7.77
C ASP A 54 7.94 6.59 -6.55
N LYS A 55 8.73 7.66 -6.71
CA LYS A 55 9.07 8.62 -5.65
C LYS A 55 7.82 9.27 -5.05
N LEU A 56 6.93 9.82 -5.88
CA LEU A 56 5.69 10.45 -5.41
C LEU A 56 4.84 9.46 -4.58
N PHE A 57 4.72 8.22 -5.04
CA PHE A 57 3.96 7.19 -4.32
C PHE A 57 4.63 6.80 -3.01
N SER A 58 5.97 6.75 -2.99
CA SER A 58 6.74 6.47 -1.77
C SER A 58 6.53 7.57 -0.74
N ASP A 59 6.62 8.83 -1.14
CA ASP A 59 6.45 10.00 -0.26
C ASP A 59 5.03 10.04 0.32
N ILE A 60 4.00 9.80 -0.51
CA ILE A 60 2.60 9.71 -0.06
C ILE A 60 2.41 8.55 0.91
N LYS A 61 2.99 7.39 0.63
CA LYS A 61 2.88 6.20 1.47
C LYS A 61 3.54 6.42 2.83
N GLU A 62 4.74 6.97 2.84
CA GLU A 62 5.46 7.32 4.07
C GLU A 62 4.67 8.30 4.92
N ALA A 63 4.15 9.37 4.31
CA ALA A 63 3.30 10.34 5.00
C ALA A 63 2.06 9.69 5.63
N ILE A 64 1.40 8.77 4.90
CA ILE A 64 0.23 8.04 5.41
C ILE A 64 0.61 7.12 6.59
N GLU A 65 1.80 6.54 6.60
CA GLU A 65 2.26 5.67 7.68
C GLU A 65 2.58 6.46 8.95
N ILE A 66 3.19 7.63 8.81
CA ILE A 66 3.56 8.52 9.93
C ILE A 66 2.32 9.17 10.55
N LEU A 67 1.30 9.48 9.74
CA LEU A 67 0.14 10.25 10.19
C LEU A 67 -0.81 9.41 11.07
N PRO A 68 -1.10 9.86 12.32
CA PRO A 68 -2.07 9.21 13.18
C PRO A 68 -3.48 9.19 12.58
N ARG A 69 -4.25 8.14 12.86
CA ARG A 69 -5.61 7.95 12.29
C ARG A 69 -6.61 9.06 12.59
N ARG A 70 -6.34 9.90 13.59
CA ARG A 70 -7.19 11.01 14.01
C ARG A 70 -7.20 12.18 13.04
N TYR A 71 -6.19 12.28 12.17
CA TYR A 71 -6.06 13.36 11.19
C TYR A 71 -6.57 12.91 9.81
N LYS A 72 -7.13 13.88 9.08
CA LYS A 72 -7.37 13.76 7.64
C LYS A 72 -6.14 14.28 6.92
N LEU A 73 -5.70 13.61 5.88
CA LEU A 73 -4.55 14.02 5.09
C LEU A 73 -5.03 14.76 3.84
N ASN A 74 -4.54 15.96 3.65
CA ASN A 74 -4.57 16.69 2.38
C ASN A 74 -3.16 16.64 1.78
N ILE A 75 -3.07 16.54 0.46
CA ILE A 75 -1.80 16.57 -0.27
C ILE A 75 -1.85 17.76 -1.21
N GLU A 76 -0.91 18.65 -1.03
CA GLU A 76 -0.65 19.77 -1.91
C GLU A 76 0.63 19.51 -2.69
N ILE A 77 0.51 19.37 -4.01
CA ILE A 77 1.64 19.17 -4.91
C ILE A 77 1.91 20.49 -5.59
N VAL A 78 3.04 21.08 -5.28
CA VAL A 78 3.49 22.34 -5.85
C VAL A 78 4.51 22.05 -6.93
N ILE A 79 4.23 22.49 -8.15
CA ILE A 79 5.11 22.31 -9.30
C ILE A 79 5.44 23.71 -9.81
N LYS A 80 6.74 24.09 -9.83
CA LYS A 80 7.17 25.42 -10.24
C LYS A 80 7.13 25.58 -11.76
N ASP A 81 7.52 24.55 -12.50
CA ASP A 81 7.53 24.56 -13.96
C ASP A 81 6.83 23.31 -14.50
N PHE A 82 5.73 23.53 -15.22
CA PHE A 82 4.96 22.46 -15.85
C PHE A 82 5.54 22.00 -17.18
N GLY A 83 6.53 22.73 -17.75
CA GLY A 83 7.10 22.43 -19.05
C GLY A 83 6.07 22.59 -20.18
N GLU A 84 5.89 21.54 -20.97
CA GLU A 84 4.94 21.51 -22.10
C GLU A 84 3.48 21.23 -21.68
N TYR A 85 3.24 20.93 -20.41
CA TYR A 85 1.92 20.52 -19.89
C TYR A 85 1.17 21.71 -19.29
N SER A 86 -0.14 21.68 -19.44
CA SER A 86 -1.01 22.56 -18.68
C SER A 86 -1.17 22.03 -17.23
N ARG A 87 -1.51 22.91 -16.31
CA ARG A 87 -1.81 22.52 -14.92
C ARG A 87 -2.88 21.41 -14.84
N GLU A 88 -3.92 21.53 -15.66
CA GLU A 88 -5.05 20.60 -15.69
C GLU A 88 -4.61 19.21 -16.20
N GLU A 89 -3.72 19.17 -17.19
CA GLU A 89 -3.13 17.92 -17.67
C GLU A 89 -2.25 17.25 -16.62
N CYS A 90 -1.39 18.01 -15.94
CA CYS A 90 -0.58 17.49 -14.84
C CYS A 90 -1.45 16.90 -13.71
N GLU A 91 -2.49 17.62 -13.30
CA GLU A 91 -3.42 17.12 -12.28
C GLU A 91 -4.11 15.83 -12.73
N LYS A 92 -4.56 15.77 -13.98
CA LYS A 92 -5.18 14.57 -14.57
C LYS A 92 -4.21 13.39 -14.60
N ILE A 93 -2.97 13.59 -15.02
CA ILE A 93 -1.93 12.56 -15.05
C ILE A 93 -1.64 12.04 -13.65
N ILE A 94 -1.46 12.93 -12.67
CA ILE A 94 -1.23 12.56 -11.28
C ILE A 94 -2.39 11.72 -10.74
N LEU A 95 -3.63 12.19 -10.90
CA LEU A 95 -4.81 11.48 -10.41
C LEU A 95 -4.97 10.11 -11.09
N GLN A 96 -4.80 10.03 -12.41
CA GLN A 96 -4.89 8.76 -13.13
C GLN A 96 -3.88 7.73 -12.63
N ASN A 97 -2.61 8.15 -12.43
CA ASN A 97 -1.57 7.26 -11.92
C ASN A 97 -1.82 6.84 -10.46
N VAL A 98 -2.31 7.73 -9.60
CA VAL A 98 -2.69 7.39 -8.24
C VAL A 98 -3.86 6.40 -8.24
N TYR A 99 -4.88 6.59 -9.08
CA TYR A 99 -5.95 5.61 -9.25
C TYR A 99 -5.46 4.26 -9.76
N LEU A 100 -4.54 4.28 -10.73
CA LEU A 100 -3.92 3.06 -11.26
C LEU A 100 -3.16 2.30 -10.17
N SER A 101 -2.38 2.99 -9.34
CA SER A 101 -1.63 2.39 -8.24
C SER A 101 -2.57 1.72 -7.21
N VAL A 102 -3.67 2.39 -6.88
CA VAL A 102 -4.73 1.85 -6.00
C VAL A 102 -5.38 0.61 -6.61
N TYR A 103 -5.67 0.65 -7.91
CA TYR A 103 -6.27 -0.48 -8.63
C TYR A 103 -5.32 -1.68 -8.68
N LEU A 104 -4.03 -1.45 -8.97
CA LEU A 104 -3.03 -2.53 -9.02
C LEU A 104 -2.83 -3.17 -7.66
N ALA A 105 -2.77 -2.38 -6.59
CA ALA A 105 -2.67 -2.90 -5.22
C ALA A 105 -3.93 -3.69 -4.81
N TRP A 106 -5.12 -3.25 -5.22
CA TRP A 106 -6.36 -4.02 -5.01
C TRP A 106 -6.35 -5.35 -5.78
N LYS A 107 -5.91 -5.32 -7.05
CA LYS A 107 -5.78 -6.51 -7.90
C LYS A 107 -4.77 -7.51 -7.32
N SER A 108 -3.61 -7.02 -6.82
CA SER A 108 -2.62 -7.85 -6.14
C SER A 108 -3.21 -8.50 -4.88
N GLY A 109 -3.85 -7.73 -4.01
CA GLY A 109 -4.50 -8.26 -2.81
C GLY A 109 -5.57 -9.32 -3.10
N ASN A 110 -6.29 -9.18 -4.21
CA ASN A 110 -7.28 -10.19 -4.64
C ASN A 110 -6.60 -11.47 -5.15
N ARG A 111 -5.46 -11.33 -5.84
CA ARG A 111 -4.65 -12.48 -6.26
C ARG A 111 -4.12 -13.28 -5.07
N HIS A 112 -3.63 -12.61 -4.01
CA HIS A 112 -3.19 -13.25 -2.76
C HIS A 112 -4.33 -14.03 -2.10
N LEU A 113 -5.56 -13.48 -2.11
CA LEU A 113 -6.73 -14.18 -1.58
C LEU A 113 -6.96 -15.51 -2.33
N TRP A 114 -7.04 -15.46 -3.66
CA TRP A 114 -7.35 -16.66 -4.45
C TRP A 114 -6.23 -17.70 -4.37
N SER A 115 -4.96 -17.29 -4.43
CA SER A 115 -3.84 -18.21 -4.26
C SER A 115 -3.78 -18.81 -2.86
N GLY A 116 -4.10 -18.03 -1.83
CA GLY A 116 -4.20 -18.52 -0.45
C GLY A 116 -5.33 -19.54 -0.28
N LEU A 117 -6.52 -19.27 -0.81
CA LEU A 117 -7.65 -20.22 -0.75
C LEU A 117 -7.35 -21.52 -1.53
N ALA A 118 -6.67 -21.44 -2.67
CA ALA A 118 -6.23 -22.61 -3.40
C ALA A 118 -5.26 -23.46 -2.58
N LEU A 119 -4.27 -22.86 -1.90
CA LEU A 119 -3.35 -23.58 -1.03
C LEU A 119 -4.05 -24.21 0.18
N ILE A 120 -5.03 -23.54 0.78
CA ILE A 120 -5.84 -24.12 1.86
C ILE A 120 -6.60 -25.34 1.35
N GLY A 121 -7.21 -25.25 0.16
CA GLY A 121 -7.92 -26.37 -0.46
C GLY A 121 -7.01 -27.57 -0.72
N ILE A 122 -5.81 -27.33 -1.30
CA ILE A 122 -4.81 -28.38 -1.52
C ILE A 122 -4.36 -28.99 -0.19
N GLY A 123 -4.03 -28.15 0.81
CA GLY A 123 -3.64 -28.63 2.14
C GLY A 123 -4.71 -29.48 2.81
N ALA A 124 -5.99 -29.09 2.69
CA ALA A 124 -7.10 -29.87 3.22
C ALA A 124 -7.20 -31.27 2.57
N VAL A 125 -7.05 -31.35 1.24
CA VAL A 125 -7.03 -32.64 0.53
C VAL A 125 -5.85 -33.51 1.00
N VAL A 126 -4.66 -32.92 1.14
CA VAL A 126 -3.46 -33.62 1.64
C VAL A 126 -3.69 -34.15 3.06
N LEU A 127 -4.32 -33.36 3.95
CA LEU A 127 -4.65 -33.82 5.30
C LEU A 127 -5.67 -34.97 5.32
N ILE A 128 -6.65 -34.95 4.42
CA ILE A 128 -7.59 -36.06 4.27
C ILE A 128 -6.85 -37.34 3.83
N VAL A 129 -5.94 -37.23 2.84
CA VAL A 129 -5.10 -38.38 2.42
C VAL A 129 -4.24 -38.87 3.58
N SER A 130 -3.63 -37.96 4.36
CA SER A 130 -2.88 -38.33 5.56
C SER A 130 -3.70 -39.19 6.53
N TYR A 131 -4.95 -38.81 6.78
CA TYR A 131 -5.84 -39.60 7.65
C TYR A 131 -6.03 -41.07 7.17
N PHE A 132 -6.17 -41.28 5.86
CA PHE A 132 -6.26 -42.64 5.32
C PHE A 132 -4.95 -43.41 5.42
N LEU A 133 -3.77 -42.77 5.28
CA LEU A 133 -2.46 -43.38 5.47
C LEU A 133 -2.26 -43.85 6.92
N HIS A 134 -2.70 -43.09 7.89
CA HIS A 134 -2.67 -43.50 9.28
C HIS A 134 -3.50 -44.76 9.55
N SER A 135 -4.71 -44.85 8.94
CA SER A 135 -5.56 -46.01 9.05
C SER A 135 -4.95 -47.27 8.42
N ALA A 136 -4.00 -47.10 7.50
CA ALA A 136 -3.31 -48.19 6.78
C ALA A 136 -1.95 -48.58 7.42
N GLU A 137 -1.64 -48.08 8.62
CA GLU A 137 -0.41 -48.34 9.38
C GLU A 137 0.90 -47.86 8.70
N TYR A 138 0.82 -46.83 7.84
CA TYR A 138 1.96 -46.22 7.19
C TYR A 138 2.46 -44.98 7.97
N ASP A 139 2.95 -45.14 9.19
CA ASP A 139 3.26 -44.05 10.14
C ASP A 139 4.22 -43.00 9.59
N ILE A 140 5.32 -43.41 8.93
CA ILE A 140 6.32 -42.45 8.40
C ILE A 140 5.70 -41.62 7.25
N LEU A 141 4.94 -42.24 6.37
CA LEU A 141 4.27 -41.55 5.27
C LEU A 141 3.18 -40.61 5.81
N PHE A 142 2.44 -41.05 6.83
CA PHE A 142 1.48 -40.23 7.54
C PHE A 142 2.10 -38.94 8.05
N ASP A 143 3.23 -39.01 8.77
CA ASP A 143 3.90 -37.84 9.34
C ASP A 143 4.33 -36.84 8.26
N ILE A 144 4.97 -37.33 7.17
CA ILE A 144 5.43 -36.48 6.06
C ILE A 144 4.25 -35.78 5.39
N VAL A 145 3.20 -36.51 5.07
CA VAL A 145 2.01 -35.97 4.37
C VAL A 145 1.25 -35.02 5.28
N ASN A 146 1.12 -35.34 6.56
CA ASN A 146 0.46 -34.50 7.55
C ASN A 146 1.16 -33.16 7.75
N ILE A 147 2.49 -33.18 7.90
CA ILE A 147 3.29 -31.95 7.99
C ILE A 147 3.13 -31.11 6.71
N SER A 148 3.22 -31.74 5.55
CA SER A 148 3.09 -31.05 4.26
C SER A 148 1.70 -30.39 4.10
N GLY A 149 0.64 -31.09 4.45
CA GLY A 149 -0.73 -30.58 4.43
C GLY A 149 -0.90 -29.40 5.37
N THR A 150 -0.37 -29.50 6.59
CA THR A 150 -0.41 -28.43 7.59
C THR A 150 0.33 -27.19 7.12
N LEU A 151 1.52 -27.32 6.51
CA LEU A 151 2.28 -26.22 5.94
C LEU A 151 1.52 -25.53 4.79
N CYS A 152 0.87 -26.29 3.92
CA CYS A 152 0.05 -25.72 2.85
C CYS A 152 -1.13 -24.91 3.39
N VAL A 153 -1.83 -25.39 4.40
CA VAL A 153 -2.92 -24.66 5.05
C VAL A 153 -2.41 -23.38 5.74
N TRP A 154 -1.29 -23.47 6.44
CA TRP A 154 -0.68 -22.31 7.10
C TRP A 154 -0.25 -21.23 6.12
N GLU A 155 0.49 -21.62 5.07
CA GLU A 155 0.92 -20.70 4.02
C GLU A 155 -0.27 -20.09 3.27
N GLY A 156 -1.29 -20.88 3.00
CA GLY A 156 -2.54 -20.41 2.41
C GLY A 156 -3.26 -19.39 3.29
N ALA A 157 -3.34 -19.64 4.60
CA ALA A 157 -3.91 -18.72 5.57
C ALA A 157 -3.08 -17.41 5.65
N ASN A 158 -1.74 -17.52 5.67
CA ASN A 158 -0.84 -16.37 5.66
C ASN A 158 -1.11 -15.46 4.45
N LYS A 159 -1.14 -16.02 3.24
CA LYS A 159 -1.44 -15.29 1.99
C LYS A 159 -2.83 -14.67 1.99
N ALA A 160 -3.86 -15.46 2.33
CA ALA A 160 -5.24 -15.02 2.27
C ALA A 160 -5.58 -13.91 3.29
N PHE A 161 -4.99 -13.95 4.48
CA PHE A 161 -5.36 -13.05 5.57
C PHE A 161 -4.29 -12.00 5.87
N LEU A 162 -3.01 -12.36 6.00
CA LEU A 162 -1.97 -11.43 6.42
C LEU A 162 -1.47 -10.57 5.25
N GLU A 163 -0.99 -11.17 4.19
CA GLU A 163 -0.45 -10.44 3.03
C GLU A 163 -1.52 -9.56 2.38
N ARG A 164 -2.71 -10.12 2.14
CA ARG A 164 -3.84 -9.36 1.62
C ARG A 164 -4.22 -8.16 2.48
N ASN A 165 -4.30 -8.35 3.82
CA ASN A 165 -4.67 -7.26 4.71
C ASN A 165 -3.61 -6.16 4.76
N PHE A 166 -2.33 -6.51 4.63
CA PHE A 166 -1.26 -5.55 4.59
C PHE A 166 -1.37 -4.64 3.35
N GLU A 167 -1.53 -5.21 2.16
CA GLU A 167 -1.73 -4.45 0.92
C GLU A 167 -3.01 -3.61 0.93
N LEU A 168 -4.13 -4.18 1.36
CA LEU A 168 -5.41 -3.47 1.39
C LEU A 168 -5.46 -2.35 2.42
N LYS A 169 -4.68 -2.41 3.52
CA LYS A 169 -4.60 -1.30 4.49
C LYS A 169 -3.98 -0.05 3.87
N ALA A 170 -2.87 -0.19 3.16
CA ALA A 170 -2.22 0.91 2.45
C ALA A 170 -3.17 1.51 1.41
N THR A 171 -3.77 0.66 0.58
CA THR A 171 -4.70 1.06 -0.48
C THR A 171 -5.93 1.81 0.04
N ARG A 172 -6.54 1.35 1.13
CA ARG A 172 -7.71 2.03 1.74
C ARG A 172 -7.36 3.41 2.27
N LYS A 173 -6.14 3.58 2.81
CA LYS A 173 -5.67 4.88 3.28
C LYS A 173 -5.43 5.82 2.10
N ILE A 174 -4.72 5.37 1.07
CA ILE A 174 -4.45 6.16 -0.15
C ILE A 174 -5.77 6.59 -0.80
N ARG A 175 -6.75 5.68 -0.95
CA ARG A 175 -8.05 6.01 -1.54
C ARG A 175 -8.80 7.13 -0.81
N LYS A 176 -8.67 7.23 0.52
CA LYS A 176 -9.27 8.32 1.29
C LYS A 176 -8.59 9.66 1.07
N VAL A 177 -7.32 9.63 0.70
CA VAL A 177 -6.48 10.81 0.48
C VAL A 177 -6.62 11.35 -0.94
N ILE A 178 -6.86 10.49 -1.93
CA ILE A 178 -7.01 10.89 -3.35
C ILE A 178 -8.02 12.03 -3.55
N GLN A 179 -9.07 12.09 -2.74
CA GLN A 179 -10.09 13.15 -2.84
C GLN A 179 -9.58 14.53 -2.44
N ASN A 180 -8.40 14.60 -1.83
CA ASN A 180 -7.83 15.83 -1.26
C ASN A 180 -6.43 16.13 -1.84
N ILE A 181 -6.14 15.69 -3.07
CA ILE A 181 -4.92 16.06 -3.79
C ILE A 181 -5.22 17.31 -4.59
N VAL A 182 -4.44 18.37 -4.36
CA VAL A 182 -4.52 19.63 -5.08
C VAL A 182 -3.16 19.92 -5.69
N VAL A 183 -3.14 20.25 -6.97
CA VAL A 183 -1.92 20.68 -7.68
C VAL A 183 -1.92 22.20 -7.76
N THR A 184 -0.85 22.83 -7.26
CA THR A 184 -0.69 24.29 -7.25
C THR A 184 0.61 24.70 -7.89
N THR A 185 0.69 25.95 -8.35
CA THR A 185 1.95 26.63 -8.68
C THR A 185 2.38 27.44 -7.48
N ASP A 186 3.70 27.56 -7.23
CA ASP A 186 4.20 28.64 -6.39
C ASP A 186 3.87 29.98 -7.11
N ALA A 187 3.10 30.81 -6.42
CA ALA A 187 2.78 32.16 -6.89
C ALA A 187 3.97 33.09 -6.66
#